data_bea7dacd97a8c110e803a969410bfc4e
#
_entry.id   bea7dacd97a8c110e803a969410bfc4e
#
_cell.length_a   1.000
_cell.length_b   1.000
_cell.length_c   1.000
_cell.angle_alpha   90.00
_cell.angle_beta   90.00
_cell.angle_gamma   90.00
#
_symmetry.space_group_name_H-M   'P 1'
#
loop_
_entity.id
_entity.type
_entity.pdbx_description
1 polymer ?
#
loop_
_entity_poly.entity_id
_entity_poly.type
_entity_poly.pdbx_seq_one_letter_code
_entity_poly.pdbx_strand_id
1 'polypeptide(L)'
;MSTHSDSPRAWIRETAVFLTSQMFTLFGSSLVQYAILWYITLETKSGLMVTISAISGFLPAFILSPFAGVWADRYDRKKLIILSDIGIAAATLVLALFLMAGFEALWLMFVLSAVRSVGSGIQTPAINALLPQLVPQEKLTRVNGINYSLQSGLMLVAPVASGALMSMTSLQNLLFIDIITAGVAVAILVLFLHVKPHEKALQQQDSGYFEDLKLGFSYIRQHRFILHFFVFYGIIMFLIAPSAFLTPLQVTRTFSGTYWHLTVIEVVFFVGMLAGGGIMAVWGGMKNRIHTVALSGGVIGVGTLALGVVPTFWGYALFLALIGISIPAYNTPSMVLIQETVDENYMGRVFGVMSMLSSAMMPLGMMFFGPVSDRIAIEWIMIVTGVLVVLLSGGVILDRVLVAAGKQKVPVAVEAEPQEEGSESERH
;
A
#
# COMPACT_ATOMS: atom_id res chain seq x y z
N MET A 1 -17.12 33.26 -25.76
CA MET A 1 -17.12 31.87 -26.24
C MET A 1 -17.44 31.00 -25.02
N SER A 2 -18.67 30.52 -24.97
CA SER A 2 -19.32 29.90 -23.82
C SER A 2 -18.84 28.47 -23.58
N THR A 3 -18.31 28.23 -22.55
CA THR A 3 -18.18 27.30 -21.45
C THR A 3 -19.05 26.03 -21.54
N HIS A 4 -18.44 24.94 -21.98
CA HIS A 4 -19.01 23.57 -21.98
C HIS A 4 -19.08 22.90 -20.57
N SER A 5 -18.96 23.67 -19.48
CA SER A 5 -18.82 23.13 -18.11
C SER A 5 -20.10 23.04 -17.26
N ASP A 6 -21.26 23.46 -17.80
CA ASP A 6 -22.50 23.57 -17.00
C ASP A 6 -23.52 22.41 -17.20
N SER A 7 -23.14 21.32 -17.86
CA SER A 7 -24.02 20.15 -17.91
C SER A 7 -23.89 19.33 -16.61
N PRO A 8 -25.02 18.86 -16.03
CA PRO A 8 -25.01 18.03 -14.81
C PRO A 8 -24.21 16.75 -14.90
N ARG A 9 -23.70 16.40 -16.07
CA ARG A 9 -22.93 15.18 -16.38
C ARG A 9 -21.48 15.43 -16.80
N ALA A 10 -21.02 16.68 -16.87
CA ALA A 10 -19.63 17.00 -17.29
C ALA A 10 -18.59 16.37 -16.37
N TRP A 11 -18.84 16.37 -15.05
CA TRP A 11 -17.96 15.75 -14.05
C TRP A 11 -17.77 14.23 -14.28
N ILE A 12 -18.79 13.51 -14.76
CA ILE A 12 -18.69 12.07 -15.05
C ILE A 12 -17.68 11.83 -16.16
N ARG A 13 -17.75 12.63 -17.23
CA ARG A 13 -16.82 12.54 -18.35
C ARG A 13 -15.39 12.84 -17.91
N GLU A 14 -15.20 13.93 -17.19
CA GLU A 14 -13.86 14.34 -16.71
C GLU A 14 -13.26 13.31 -15.75
N THR A 15 -14.07 12.80 -14.83
CA THR A 15 -13.66 11.71 -13.92
C THR A 15 -13.32 10.43 -14.67
N ALA A 16 -14.14 10.04 -15.66
CA ALA A 16 -13.87 8.84 -16.46
C ALA A 16 -12.59 8.99 -17.28
N VAL A 17 -12.38 10.14 -17.92
CA VAL A 17 -11.14 10.48 -18.66
C VAL A 17 -9.93 10.39 -17.74
N PHE A 18 -10.03 10.98 -16.54
CA PHE A 18 -8.96 10.96 -15.55
C PHE A 18 -8.64 9.54 -15.07
N LEU A 19 -9.66 8.78 -14.62
CA LEU A 19 -9.44 7.40 -14.15
C LEU A 19 -8.90 6.49 -15.25
N THR A 20 -9.38 6.65 -16.49
CA THR A 20 -8.85 5.89 -17.64
C THR A 20 -7.36 6.20 -17.89
N SER A 21 -6.98 7.47 -17.87
CA SER A 21 -5.57 7.87 -17.98
C SER A 21 -4.73 7.24 -16.87
N GLN A 22 -5.20 7.31 -15.60
CA GLN A 22 -4.51 6.72 -14.46
C GLN A 22 -4.35 5.20 -14.61
N MET A 23 -5.35 4.50 -15.17
CA MET A 23 -5.27 3.07 -15.42
C MET A 23 -4.14 2.72 -16.40
N PHE A 24 -3.98 3.47 -17.48
CA PHE A 24 -2.89 3.26 -18.44
C PHE A 24 -1.52 3.46 -17.79
N THR A 25 -1.32 4.57 -17.08
CA THR A 25 -0.05 4.86 -16.39
C THR A 25 0.27 3.82 -15.32
N LEU A 26 -0.69 3.52 -14.43
CA LEU A 26 -0.49 2.57 -13.34
C LEU A 26 -0.21 1.15 -13.87
N PHE A 27 -0.89 0.74 -14.94
CA PHE A 27 -0.66 -0.57 -15.57
C PHE A 27 0.77 -0.68 -16.11
N GLY A 28 1.22 0.27 -16.93
CA GLY A 28 2.57 0.26 -17.48
C GLY A 28 3.64 0.31 -16.40
N SER A 29 3.49 1.23 -15.44
CA SER A 29 4.44 1.37 -14.33
C SER A 29 4.51 0.14 -13.43
N SER A 30 3.38 -0.53 -13.17
CA SER A 30 3.36 -1.78 -12.39
C SER A 30 4.02 -2.93 -13.15
N LEU A 31 3.78 -3.04 -14.46
CA LEU A 31 4.46 -4.03 -15.31
C LEU A 31 5.98 -3.91 -15.19
N VAL A 32 6.50 -2.71 -15.36
CA VAL A 32 7.95 -2.44 -15.30
C VAL A 32 8.51 -2.69 -13.91
N GLN A 33 7.77 -2.34 -12.86
CA GLN A 33 8.20 -2.56 -11.49
C GLN A 33 8.39 -4.05 -11.18
N TYR A 34 7.42 -4.90 -11.55
CA TYR A 34 7.55 -6.35 -11.40
C TYR A 34 8.65 -6.91 -12.29
N ALA A 35 8.74 -6.47 -13.55
CA ALA A 35 9.74 -6.95 -14.49
C ALA A 35 11.18 -6.68 -14.02
N ILE A 36 11.48 -5.45 -13.56
CA ILE A 36 12.81 -5.09 -13.04
C ILE A 36 13.12 -5.89 -11.78
N LEU A 37 12.19 -5.97 -10.81
CA LEU A 37 12.39 -6.73 -9.58
C LEU A 37 12.67 -8.20 -9.85
N TRP A 38 11.87 -8.82 -10.71
CA TRP A 38 12.03 -10.24 -11.04
C TRP A 38 13.26 -10.52 -11.91
N TYR A 39 13.59 -9.63 -12.85
CA TYR A 39 14.84 -9.72 -13.61
C TYR A 39 16.05 -9.72 -12.68
N ILE A 40 16.14 -8.73 -11.77
CA ILE A 40 17.23 -8.65 -10.78
C ILE A 40 17.25 -9.88 -9.88
N THR A 41 16.09 -10.38 -9.45
CA THR A 41 15.97 -11.55 -8.57
C THR A 41 16.48 -12.81 -9.26
N LEU A 42 16.09 -13.05 -10.52
CA LEU A 42 16.45 -14.24 -11.29
C LEU A 42 17.91 -14.23 -11.71
N GLU A 43 18.43 -13.07 -12.15
CA GLU A 43 19.81 -12.91 -12.62
C GLU A 43 20.83 -12.96 -11.47
N THR A 44 20.55 -12.22 -10.38
CA THR A 44 21.54 -12.07 -9.32
C THR A 44 21.43 -13.12 -8.23
N LYS A 45 20.21 -13.62 -7.98
CA LYS A 45 19.89 -14.49 -6.84
C LYS A 45 20.44 -13.96 -5.51
N SER A 46 20.58 -12.62 -5.36
CA SER A 46 21.17 -11.97 -4.20
C SER A 46 20.12 -11.15 -3.44
N GLY A 47 20.03 -11.40 -2.14
CA GLY A 47 19.14 -10.63 -1.24
C GLY A 47 19.56 -9.17 -1.13
N LEU A 48 20.86 -8.87 -1.20
CA LEU A 48 21.35 -7.49 -1.23
C LEU A 48 20.86 -6.76 -2.49
N MET A 49 20.94 -7.38 -3.68
CA MET A 49 20.53 -6.75 -4.94
C MET A 49 19.00 -6.54 -4.99
N VAL A 50 18.23 -7.52 -4.52
CA VAL A 50 16.77 -7.38 -4.36
C VAL A 50 16.43 -6.24 -3.40
N THR A 51 17.16 -6.13 -2.29
CA THR A 51 16.98 -5.03 -1.32
C THR A 51 17.30 -3.67 -1.95
N ILE A 52 18.42 -3.52 -2.64
CA ILE A 52 18.79 -2.26 -3.31
C ILE A 52 17.71 -1.88 -4.34
N SER A 53 17.23 -2.85 -5.12
CA SER A 53 16.16 -2.64 -6.10
C SER A 53 14.88 -2.09 -5.45
N ALA A 54 14.40 -2.75 -4.38
CA ALA A 54 13.19 -2.33 -3.70
C ALA A 54 13.35 -0.96 -3.02
N ILE A 55 14.49 -0.71 -2.38
CA ILE A 55 14.78 0.59 -1.75
C ILE A 55 14.85 1.69 -2.80
N SER A 56 15.50 1.45 -3.93
CA SER A 56 15.55 2.41 -5.04
C SER A 56 14.16 2.75 -5.57
N GLY A 57 13.25 1.78 -5.61
CA GLY A 57 11.87 1.98 -6.05
C GLY A 57 10.94 2.62 -5.01
N PHE A 58 11.33 2.67 -3.74
CA PHE A 58 10.47 3.14 -2.65
C PHE A 58 11.00 4.38 -1.93
N LEU A 59 12.27 4.37 -1.53
CA LEU A 59 12.84 5.36 -0.61
C LEU A 59 12.78 6.80 -1.14
N PRO A 60 13.06 7.07 -2.43
CA PRO A 60 12.95 8.44 -2.96
C PRO A 60 11.53 9.00 -2.86
N ALA A 61 10.51 8.22 -3.19
CA ALA A 61 9.11 8.63 -3.04
C ALA A 61 8.75 8.91 -1.58
N PHE A 62 9.20 8.05 -0.67
CA PHE A 62 8.97 8.21 0.77
C PHE A 62 9.59 9.50 1.32
N ILE A 63 10.84 9.80 0.97
CA ILE A 63 11.54 11.03 1.39
C ILE A 63 10.85 12.26 0.79
N LEU A 64 10.36 12.17 -0.44
CA LEU A 64 9.72 13.29 -1.14
C LEU A 64 8.29 13.55 -0.69
N SER A 65 7.62 12.57 -0.13
CA SER A 65 6.19 12.61 0.21
C SER A 65 5.75 13.88 0.98
N PRO A 66 6.46 14.37 2.01
CA PRO A 66 6.07 15.59 2.71
C PRO A 66 6.11 16.84 1.81
N PHE A 67 7.09 16.91 0.91
CA PHE A 67 7.26 18.05 0.00
C PHE A 67 6.26 17.98 -1.16
N ALA A 68 6.01 16.79 -1.67
CA ALA A 68 5.11 16.56 -2.79
C ALA A 68 3.66 16.94 -2.46
N GLY A 69 3.20 16.75 -1.22
CA GLY A 69 1.92 17.27 -0.74
C GLY A 69 1.82 18.79 -0.87
N VAL A 70 2.85 19.50 -0.41
CA VAL A 70 2.93 20.98 -0.53
C VAL A 70 2.96 21.42 -2.00
N TRP A 71 3.64 20.68 -2.87
CA TRP A 71 3.65 20.99 -4.30
C TRP A 71 2.30 20.77 -4.96
N ALA A 72 1.56 19.72 -4.57
CA ALA A 72 0.20 19.45 -5.05
C ALA A 72 -0.81 20.56 -4.65
N ASP A 73 -0.54 21.26 -3.54
CA ASP A 73 -1.36 22.40 -3.11
C ASP A 73 -0.96 23.72 -3.80
N ARG A 74 0.32 23.89 -4.13
CA ARG A 74 0.85 25.16 -4.70
C ARG A 74 0.84 25.22 -6.21
N TYR A 75 0.96 24.08 -6.89
CA TYR A 75 1.09 24.00 -8.34
C TYR A 75 -0.15 23.40 -8.98
N ASP A 76 -0.26 23.56 -10.29
CA ASP A 76 -1.30 22.93 -11.10
C ASP A 76 -1.15 21.40 -11.07
N ARG A 77 -2.12 20.74 -10.43
CA ARG A 77 -2.13 19.29 -10.19
C ARG A 77 -2.08 18.49 -11.48
N LYS A 78 -2.82 18.92 -12.53
CA LYS A 78 -2.79 18.29 -13.85
C LYS A 78 -1.38 18.35 -14.47
N LYS A 79 -0.71 19.50 -14.36
CA LYS A 79 0.66 19.65 -14.87
C LYS A 79 1.65 18.80 -14.09
N LEU A 80 1.51 18.71 -12.75
CA LEU A 80 2.36 17.84 -11.94
C LEU A 80 2.23 16.38 -12.35
N ILE A 81 1.01 15.89 -12.58
CA ILE A 81 0.76 14.51 -13.04
C ILE A 81 1.40 14.29 -14.40
N ILE A 82 1.16 15.16 -15.37
CA ILE A 82 1.72 15.05 -16.73
C ILE A 82 3.26 15.08 -16.72
N LEU A 83 3.87 15.99 -15.96
CA LEU A 83 5.33 16.09 -15.85
C LEU A 83 5.93 14.86 -15.18
N SER A 84 5.25 14.30 -14.17
CA SER A 84 5.67 13.05 -13.53
C SER A 84 5.60 11.87 -14.50
N ASP A 85 4.49 11.73 -15.26
CA ASP A 85 4.34 10.67 -16.26
C ASP A 85 5.43 10.77 -17.35
N ILE A 86 5.69 11.98 -17.86
CA ILE A 86 6.75 12.22 -18.85
C ILE A 86 8.13 11.89 -18.26
N GLY A 87 8.41 12.30 -17.02
CA GLY A 87 9.68 12.02 -16.33
C GLY A 87 9.90 10.53 -16.12
N ILE A 88 8.86 9.79 -15.71
CA ILE A 88 8.90 8.34 -15.55
C ILE A 88 9.13 7.65 -16.91
N ALA A 89 8.39 8.05 -17.95
CA ALA A 89 8.54 7.50 -19.29
C ALA A 89 9.92 7.78 -19.88
N ALA A 90 10.46 8.98 -19.66
CA ALA A 90 11.80 9.34 -20.10
C ALA A 90 12.89 8.50 -19.40
N ALA A 91 12.77 8.29 -18.09
CA ALA A 91 13.68 7.40 -17.35
C ALA A 91 13.59 5.96 -17.87
N THR A 92 12.38 5.48 -18.15
CA THR A 92 12.17 4.14 -18.72
C THR A 92 12.77 4.04 -20.13
N LEU A 93 12.62 5.08 -20.96
CA LEU A 93 13.22 5.12 -22.30
C LEU A 93 14.75 5.09 -22.23
N VAL A 94 15.35 5.86 -21.32
CA VAL A 94 16.80 5.84 -21.12
C VAL A 94 17.27 4.43 -20.77
N LEU A 95 16.59 3.73 -19.84
CA LEU A 95 16.92 2.35 -19.50
C LEU A 95 16.79 1.42 -20.72
N ALA A 96 15.68 1.52 -21.46
CA ALA A 96 15.47 0.69 -22.65
C ALA A 96 16.57 0.87 -23.69
N LEU A 97 17.01 2.11 -23.96
CA LEU A 97 18.07 2.42 -24.90
C LEU A 97 19.44 1.87 -24.46
N PHE A 98 19.78 2.00 -23.17
CA PHE A 98 21.01 1.39 -22.63
C PHE A 98 21.01 -0.12 -22.75
N LEU A 99 19.90 -0.79 -22.40
CA LEU A 99 19.78 -2.24 -22.54
C LEU A 99 19.85 -2.69 -24.01
N MET A 100 19.25 -1.94 -24.94
CA MET A 100 19.37 -2.21 -26.39
C MET A 100 20.80 -2.03 -26.91
N ALA A 101 21.56 -1.11 -26.32
CA ALA A 101 22.97 -0.91 -26.65
C ALA A 101 23.90 -1.97 -26.02
N GLY A 102 23.36 -2.97 -25.33
CA GLY A 102 24.11 -4.04 -24.68
C GLY A 102 24.68 -3.68 -23.30
N PHE A 103 24.28 -2.54 -22.71
CA PHE A 103 24.70 -2.16 -21.35
C PHE A 103 23.73 -2.75 -20.32
N GLU A 104 23.99 -3.97 -19.85
CA GLU A 104 23.17 -4.65 -18.84
C GLU A 104 23.66 -4.38 -17.40
N ALA A 105 23.98 -3.12 -17.10
CA ALA A 105 24.49 -2.73 -15.80
C ALA A 105 23.38 -2.60 -14.76
N LEU A 106 23.40 -3.44 -13.72
CA LEU A 106 22.38 -3.44 -12.64
C LEU A 106 22.25 -2.08 -11.95
N TRP A 107 23.36 -1.35 -11.72
CA TRP A 107 23.31 -0.04 -11.09
C TRP A 107 22.42 0.95 -11.86
N LEU A 108 22.38 0.82 -13.19
CA LEU A 108 21.51 1.65 -14.03
C LEU A 108 20.03 1.41 -13.74
N MET A 109 19.64 0.14 -13.53
CA MET A 109 18.27 -0.21 -13.14
C MET A 109 17.90 0.38 -11.78
N PHE A 110 18.83 0.39 -10.82
CA PHE A 110 18.62 1.00 -9.50
C PHE A 110 18.45 2.52 -9.60
N VAL A 111 19.33 3.21 -10.33
CA VAL A 111 19.25 4.66 -10.52
C VAL A 111 17.94 5.05 -11.21
N LEU A 112 17.56 4.34 -12.25
CA LEU A 112 16.35 4.65 -13.00
C LEU A 112 15.09 4.27 -12.21
N SER A 113 15.11 3.21 -11.42
CA SER A 113 14.05 2.91 -10.45
C SER A 113 13.90 4.04 -9.41
N ALA A 114 15.02 4.63 -8.95
CA ALA A 114 14.98 5.77 -8.05
C ALA A 114 14.38 7.03 -8.71
N VAL A 115 14.73 7.31 -9.96
CA VAL A 115 14.12 8.42 -10.74
C VAL A 115 12.62 8.20 -10.93
N ARG A 116 12.20 6.99 -11.28
CA ARG A 116 10.78 6.62 -11.38
C ARG A 116 10.06 6.78 -10.04
N SER A 117 10.70 6.41 -8.95
CA SER A 117 10.17 6.57 -7.59
C SER A 117 9.96 8.05 -7.22
N VAL A 118 10.89 8.94 -7.60
CA VAL A 118 10.70 10.41 -7.46
C VAL A 118 9.44 10.86 -8.22
N GLY A 119 9.28 10.44 -9.47
CA GLY A 119 8.09 10.76 -10.28
C GLY A 119 6.80 10.30 -9.62
N SER A 120 6.73 9.04 -9.16
CA SER A 120 5.57 8.48 -8.45
C SER A 120 5.29 9.21 -7.13
N GLY A 121 6.34 9.61 -6.40
CA GLY A 121 6.24 10.37 -5.16
C GLY A 121 5.59 11.74 -5.34
N ILE A 122 5.80 12.40 -6.48
CA ILE A 122 5.16 13.68 -6.84
C ILE A 122 3.73 13.43 -7.35
N GLN A 123 3.56 12.39 -8.17
CA GLN A 123 2.30 12.09 -8.85
C GLN A 123 1.19 11.70 -7.87
N THR A 124 1.48 10.85 -6.88
CA THR A 124 0.47 10.30 -5.96
C THR A 124 -0.30 11.38 -5.19
N PRO A 125 0.33 12.36 -4.51
CA PRO A 125 -0.38 13.44 -3.85
C PRO A 125 -1.17 14.31 -4.85
N ALA A 126 -0.64 14.54 -6.04
CA ALA A 126 -1.34 15.33 -7.07
C ALA A 126 -2.62 14.63 -7.55
N ILE A 127 -2.60 13.30 -7.74
CA ILE A 127 -3.77 12.48 -8.08
C ILE A 127 -4.83 12.57 -6.98
N ASN A 128 -4.42 12.35 -5.72
CA ASN A 128 -5.32 12.36 -4.58
C ASN A 128 -5.96 13.74 -4.37
N ALA A 129 -5.25 14.82 -4.69
CA ALA A 129 -5.75 16.17 -4.60
C ALA A 129 -6.62 16.57 -5.81
N LEU A 130 -6.36 16.02 -7.01
CA LEU A 130 -7.12 16.34 -8.22
C LEU A 130 -8.50 15.69 -8.23
N LEU A 131 -8.63 14.44 -7.76
CA LEU A 131 -9.88 13.69 -7.80
C LEU A 131 -11.06 14.43 -7.12
N PRO A 132 -10.91 15.02 -5.91
CA PRO A 132 -11.96 15.84 -5.30
C PRO A 132 -12.33 17.11 -6.07
N GLN A 133 -11.46 17.62 -6.95
CA GLN A 133 -11.78 18.78 -7.79
C GLN A 133 -12.68 18.42 -8.97
N LEU A 134 -12.61 17.18 -9.44
CA LEU A 134 -13.37 16.69 -10.60
C LEU A 134 -14.76 16.18 -10.21
N VAL A 135 -14.95 15.79 -8.94
CA VAL A 135 -16.12 15.03 -8.48
C VAL A 135 -16.92 15.85 -7.47
N PRO A 136 -18.26 15.97 -7.61
CA PRO A 136 -19.10 16.56 -6.60
C PRO A 136 -18.95 15.85 -5.24
N GLN A 137 -18.95 16.60 -4.15
CA GLN A 137 -18.67 16.11 -2.81
C GLN A 137 -19.54 14.91 -2.42
N GLU A 138 -20.83 14.92 -2.81
CA GLU A 138 -21.80 13.84 -2.57
C GLU A 138 -21.46 12.52 -3.30
N LYS A 139 -20.63 12.55 -4.33
CA LYS A 139 -20.26 11.41 -5.16
C LYS A 139 -18.85 10.90 -4.91
N LEU A 140 -18.07 11.62 -4.10
CA LEU A 140 -16.66 11.28 -3.81
C LEU A 140 -16.47 9.87 -3.28
N THR A 141 -17.31 9.43 -2.33
CA THR A 141 -17.24 8.07 -1.76
C THR A 141 -17.40 7.00 -2.85
N ARG A 142 -18.35 7.19 -3.77
CA ARG A 142 -18.58 6.24 -4.86
C ARG A 142 -17.41 6.21 -5.84
N VAL A 143 -16.88 7.37 -6.22
CA VAL A 143 -15.77 7.47 -7.17
C VAL A 143 -14.48 6.94 -6.56
N ASN A 144 -14.20 7.22 -5.28
CA ASN A 144 -13.09 6.62 -4.57
C ASN A 144 -13.21 5.10 -4.51
N GLY A 145 -14.41 4.57 -4.25
CA GLY A 145 -14.67 3.12 -4.30
C GLY A 145 -14.34 2.51 -5.66
N ILE A 146 -14.74 3.16 -6.76
CA ILE A 146 -14.38 2.73 -8.12
C ILE A 146 -12.86 2.77 -8.32
N ASN A 147 -12.19 3.87 -7.91
CA ASN A 147 -10.74 4.02 -8.03
C ASN A 147 -9.99 2.91 -7.26
N TYR A 148 -10.39 2.61 -6.03
CA TYR A 148 -9.81 1.51 -5.25
C TYR A 148 -10.05 0.14 -5.90
N SER A 149 -11.24 -0.11 -6.46
CA SER A 149 -11.54 -1.36 -7.17
C SER A 149 -10.67 -1.53 -8.41
N LEU A 150 -10.45 -0.45 -9.18
CA LEU A 150 -9.58 -0.45 -10.35
C LEU A 150 -8.12 -0.71 -9.95
N GLN A 151 -7.61 -0.06 -8.92
CA GLN A 151 -6.26 -0.30 -8.41
C GLN A 151 -6.08 -1.74 -7.89
N SER A 152 -7.07 -2.27 -7.16
CA SER A 152 -7.04 -3.66 -6.71
C SER A 152 -7.06 -4.66 -7.87
N GLY A 153 -7.81 -4.37 -8.93
CA GLY A 153 -7.78 -5.16 -10.16
C GLY A 153 -6.40 -5.15 -10.82
N LEU A 154 -5.73 -4.00 -10.84
CA LEU A 154 -4.37 -3.89 -11.36
C LEU A 154 -3.35 -4.69 -10.55
N MET A 155 -3.48 -4.76 -9.24
CA MET A 155 -2.61 -5.57 -8.39
C MET A 155 -2.65 -7.08 -8.74
N LEU A 156 -3.76 -7.56 -9.31
CA LEU A 156 -3.86 -8.92 -9.84
C LEU A 156 -3.36 -9.04 -11.27
N VAL A 157 -3.73 -8.09 -12.12
CA VAL A 157 -3.46 -8.17 -13.56
C VAL A 157 -1.99 -7.87 -13.87
N ALA A 158 -1.37 -6.91 -13.18
CA ALA A 158 -0.02 -6.47 -13.48
C ALA A 158 1.05 -7.58 -13.32
N PRO A 159 1.11 -8.37 -12.22
CA PRO A 159 2.08 -9.46 -12.12
C PRO A 159 1.83 -10.57 -13.14
N VAL A 160 0.54 -10.88 -13.45
CA VAL A 160 0.21 -11.87 -14.49
C VAL A 160 0.70 -11.40 -15.86
N ALA A 161 0.40 -10.17 -16.21
CA ALA A 161 0.83 -9.59 -17.49
C ALA A 161 2.35 -9.45 -17.56
N SER A 162 3.02 -9.02 -16.48
CA SER A 162 4.48 -8.91 -16.41
C SER A 162 5.14 -10.28 -16.57
N GLY A 163 4.69 -11.30 -15.85
CA GLY A 163 5.25 -12.65 -15.95
C GLY A 163 5.03 -13.29 -17.32
N ALA A 164 3.84 -13.15 -17.89
CA ALA A 164 3.55 -13.63 -19.24
C ALA A 164 4.45 -12.94 -20.28
N LEU A 165 4.55 -11.62 -20.23
CA LEU A 165 5.39 -10.85 -21.15
C LEU A 165 6.89 -11.18 -20.97
N MET A 166 7.38 -11.26 -19.74
CA MET A 166 8.78 -11.61 -19.46
C MET A 166 9.14 -13.04 -19.85
N SER A 167 8.15 -13.95 -19.94
CA SER A 167 8.38 -15.31 -20.46
C SER A 167 8.38 -15.38 -21.99
N MET A 168 7.81 -14.40 -22.68
CA MET A 168 7.64 -14.38 -24.14
C MET A 168 8.57 -13.39 -24.83
N THR A 169 9.06 -12.37 -24.11
CA THR A 169 9.84 -11.29 -24.69
C THR A 169 10.91 -10.80 -23.70
N SER A 170 11.79 -9.92 -24.17
CA SER A 170 12.85 -9.35 -23.35
C SER A 170 12.37 -8.21 -22.48
N LEU A 171 13.14 -7.87 -21.42
CA LEU A 171 12.88 -6.73 -20.55
C LEU A 171 12.77 -5.42 -21.35
N GLN A 172 13.63 -5.23 -22.38
CA GLN A 172 13.63 -4.04 -23.24
C GLN A 172 12.26 -3.79 -23.88
N ASN A 173 11.66 -4.86 -24.45
CA ASN A 173 10.35 -4.74 -25.11
C ASN A 173 9.24 -4.40 -24.11
N LEU A 174 9.33 -4.90 -22.88
CA LEU A 174 8.36 -4.59 -21.83
C LEU A 174 8.46 -3.12 -21.39
N LEU A 175 9.68 -2.55 -21.35
CA LEU A 175 9.88 -1.14 -21.08
C LEU A 175 9.19 -0.23 -22.10
N PHE A 176 9.14 -0.62 -23.38
CA PHE A 176 8.40 0.14 -24.39
C PHE A 176 6.88 0.13 -24.16
N ILE A 177 6.32 -0.90 -23.56
CA ILE A 177 4.89 -0.92 -23.21
C ILE A 177 4.58 0.19 -22.20
N ASP A 178 5.43 0.39 -21.19
CA ASP A 178 5.28 1.48 -20.21
C ASP A 178 5.35 2.87 -20.89
N ILE A 179 6.30 3.05 -21.80
CA ILE A 179 6.46 4.30 -22.56
C ILE A 179 5.19 4.59 -23.39
N ILE A 180 4.65 3.57 -24.05
CA ILE A 180 3.44 3.70 -24.87
C ILE A 180 2.23 4.01 -23.97
N THR A 181 2.04 3.27 -22.88
CA THR A 181 0.92 3.49 -21.97
C THR A 181 0.98 4.85 -21.28
N ALA A 182 2.17 5.31 -20.89
CA ALA A 182 2.39 6.67 -20.38
C ALA A 182 2.09 7.72 -21.44
N GLY A 183 2.54 7.52 -22.69
CA GLY A 183 2.23 8.41 -23.81
C GLY A 183 0.73 8.52 -24.06
N VAL A 184 0.00 7.39 -24.05
CA VAL A 184 -1.46 7.36 -24.16
C VAL A 184 -2.11 8.11 -22.99
N ALA A 185 -1.67 7.86 -21.77
CA ALA A 185 -2.19 8.53 -20.58
C ALA A 185 -2.00 10.05 -20.64
N VAL A 186 -0.80 10.51 -20.99
CA VAL A 186 -0.52 11.94 -21.16
C VAL A 186 -1.37 12.54 -22.28
N ALA A 187 -1.51 11.85 -23.41
CA ALA A 187 -2.37 12.31 -24.51
C ALA A 187 -3.83 12.46 -24.07
N ILE A 188 -4.36 11.48 -23.32
CA ILE A 188 -5.72 11.53 -22.76
C ILE A 188 -5.86 12.75 -21.83
N LEU A 189 -4.92 12.98 -20.91
CA LEU A 189 -4.96 14.12 -20.00
C LEU A 189 -4.86 15.46 -20.72
N VAL A 190 -3.97 15.58 -21.72
CA VAL A 190 -3.77 16.85 -22.44
C VAL A 190 -4.98 17.18 -23.28
N LEU A 191 -5.49 16.22 -24.06
CA LEU A 191 -6.52 16.44 -25.07
C LEU A 191 -7.95 16.48 -24.50
N PHE A 192 -8.24 15.68 -23.49
CA PHE A 192 -9.62 15.46 -23.05
C PHE A 192 -9.94 15.94 -21.64
N LEU A 193 -8.95 16.11 -20.76
CA LEU A 193 -9.20 16.57 -19.40
C LEU A 193 -9.13 18.10 -19.33
N HIS A 194 -10.23 18.74 -18.96
CA HIS A 194 -10.32 20.18 -18.74
C HIS A 194 -10.53 20.46 -17.24
N VAL A 195 -9.50 20.93 -16.58
CA VAL A 195 -9.55 21.28 -15.16
C VAL A 195 -9.50 22.78 -15.01
N LYS A 196 -10.43 23.36 -14.23
CA LYS A 196 -10.34 24.77 -13.85
C LYS A 196 -9.08 24.96 -12.99
N PRO A 197 -8.33 26.06 -13.22
CA PRO A 197 -7.18 26.35 -12.36
C PRO A 197 -7.61 26.39 -10.90
N HIS A 198 -6.84 25.67 -10.06
CA HIS A 198 -7.06 25.72 -8.62
C HIS A 198 -6.69 27.11 -8.09
N GLU A 199 -7.59 27.75 -7.37
CA GLU A 199 -7.25 28.93 -6.57
C GLU A 199 -6.20 28.47 -5.55
N LYS A 200 -5.02 29.11 -5.56
CA LYS A 200 -3.94 28.80 -4.65
C LYS A 200 -4.50 28.78 -3.24
N ALA A 201 -4.40 27.66 -2.55
CA ALA A 201 -4.80 27.56 -1.16
C ALA A 201 -3.89 28.48 -0.33
N LEU A 202 -4.36 29.69 -0.08
CA LEU A 202 -3.68 30.72 0.72
C LEU A 202 -3.86 30.48 2.23
N GLN A 203 -4.53 29.40 2.62
CA GLN A 203 -4.65 29.06 4.04
C GLN A 203 -3.35 28.39 4.50
N GLN A 204 -2.55 29.18 5.22
CA GLN A 204 -1.48 28.68 6.07
C GLN A 204 -2.08 27.63 7.01
N GLN A 205 -1.63 26.38 6.87
CA GLN A 205 -1.79 25.41 7.95
C GLN A 205 -0.94 25.91 9.12
N ASP A 206 -1.57 26.25 10.23
CA ASP A 206 -0.92 26.82 11.41
C ASP A 206 0.02 25.83 12.12
N SER A 207 -0.02 24.53 11.80
CA SER A 207 0.86 23.50 12.36
C SER A 207 1.76 22.90 11.28
N GLY A 208 3.07 22.84 11.55
CA GLY A 208 4.02 22.17 10.66
C GLY A 208 3.86 20.65 10.77
N TYR A 209 4.03 19.92 9.64
CA TYR A 209 3.99 18.45 9.56
C TYR A 209 4.78 17.74 10.69
N PHE A 210 5.97 18.23 11.02
CA PHE A 210 6.81 17.70 12.10
C PHE A 210 6.23 17.96 13.50
N GLU A 211 5.50 19.04 13.68
CA GLU A 211 4.84 19.38 14.94
C GLU A 211 3.65 18.46 15.17
N ASP A 212 2.84 18.22 14.15
CA ASP A 212 1.73 17.25 14.19
C ASP A 212 2.21 15.82 14.47
N LEU A 213 3.32 15.39 13.86
CA LEU A 213 3.95 14.12 14.18
C LEU A 213 4.42 14.05 15.64
N LYS A 214 5.07 15.10 16.14
CA LYS A 214 5.52 15.18 17.52
C LYS A 214 4.35 15.09 18.50
N LEU A 215 3.25 15.77 18.22
CA LEU A 215 2.02 15.70 19.01
C LEU A 215 1.41 14.29 18.96
N GLY A 216 1.40 13.63 17.79
CA GLY A 216 0.98 12.24 17.64
C GLY A 216 1.83 11.28 18.49
N PHE A 217 3.16 11.38 18.44
CA PHE A 217 4.06 10.58 19.27
C PHE A 217 3.86 10.85 20.77
N SER A 218 3.66 12.11 21.16
CA SER A 218 3.38 12.47 22.55
C SER A 218 2.10 11.83 23.04
N TYR A 219 1.03 11.89 22.25
CA TYR A 219 -0.26 11.26 22.55
C TYR A 219 -0.13 9.73 22.71
N ILE A 220 0.56 9.07 21.78
CA ILE A 220 0.80 7.61 21.84
C ILE A 220 1.54 7.24 23.13
N ARG A 221 2.58 7.99 23.50
CA ARG A 221 3.39 7.72 24.71
C ARG A 221 2.58 7.88 25.99
N GLN A 222 1.59 8.74 26.02
CA GLN A 222 0.74 8.97 27.19
C GLN A 222 -0.35 7.89 27.39
N HIS A 223 -0.71 7.19 26.31
CA HIS A 223 -1.78 6.18 26.32
C HIS A 223 -1.18 4.76 26.25
N ARG A 224 -1.17 4.05 27.39
CA ARG A 224 -0.56 2.72 27.52
C ARG A 224 -1.03 1.72 26.46
N PHE A 225 -2.34 1.69 26.17
CA PHE A 225 -2.88 0.79 25.16
C PHE A 225 -2.28 1.07 23.77
N ILE A 226 -2.30 2.33 23.34
CA ILE A 226 -1.83 2.74 22.03
C ILE A 226 -0.33 2.48 21.89
N LEU A 227 0.45 2.77 22.95
CA LEU A 227 1.89 2.51 22.98
C LEU A 227 2.20 1.01 22.82
N HIS A 228 1.56 0.14 23.63
CA HIS A 228 1.76 -1.31 23.53
C HIS A 228 1.36 -1.82 22.14
N PHE A 229 0.21 -1.38 21.63
CA PHE A 229 -0.27 -1.77 20.30
C PHE A 229 0.74 -1.38 19.20
N PHE A 230 1.26 -0.14 19.22
CA PHE A 230 2.21 0.33 18.21
C PHE A 230 3.56 -0.37 18.30
N VAL A 231 4.03 -0.72 19.51
CA VAL A 231 5.26 -1.50 19.67
C VAL A 231 5.09 -2.90 19.07
N PHE A 232 4.01 -3.62 19.42
CA PHE A 232 3.73 -4.94 18.84
C PHE A 232 3.53 -4.86 17.33
N TYR A 233 2.77 -3.88 16.85
CA TYR A 233 2.51 -3.68 15.43
C TYR A 233 3.82 -3.42 14.66
N GLY A 234 4.68 -2.53 15.15
CA GLY A 234 5.96 -2.21 14.52
C GLY A 234 6.90 -3.42 14.45
N ILE A 235 7.03 -4.16 15.56
CA ILE A 235 7.89 -5.36 15.59
C ILE A 235 7.35 -6.44 14.64
N ILE A 236 6.04 -6.67 14.60
CA ILE A 236 5.43 -7.63 13.68
C ILE A 236 5.65 -7.20 12.23
N MET A 237 5.46 -5.91 11.87
CA MET A 237 5.72 -5.39 10.53
C MET A 237 7.19 -5.59 10.11
N PHE A 238 8.14 -5.41 11.03
CA PHE A 238 9.55 -5.69 10.76
C PHE A 238 9.81 -7.19 10.54
N LEU A 239 9.22 -8.06 11.35
CA LEU A 239 9.45 -9.50 11.30
C LEU A 239 8.75 -10.21 10.11
N ILE A 240 7.67 -9.64 9.58
CA ILE A 240 7.02 -10.18 8.38
C ILE A 240 7.69 -9.72 7.07
N ALA A 241 8.63 -8.76 7.14
CA ALA A 241 9.33 -8.27 5.96
C ALA A 241 9.99 -9.39 5.10
N PRO A 242 10.64 -10.43 5.67
CA PRO A 242 11.16 -11.53 4.88
C PRO A 242 10.11 -12.23 4.03
N SER A 243 8.95 -12.56 4.60
CA SER A 243 7.87 -13.22 3.85
C SER A 243 7.23 -12.32 2.79
N ALA A 244 7.33 -10.99 2.93
CA ALA A 244 6.82 -10.06 1.93
C ALA A 244 7.81 -9.83 0.77
N PHE A 245 9.11 -9.70 1.05
CA PHE A 245 10.11 -9.25 0.06
C PHE A 245 11.09 -10.33 -0.39
N LEU A 246 11.40 -11.33 0.44
CA LEU A 246 12.33 -12.41 0.07
C LEU A 246 11.66 -13.62 -0.57
N THR A 247 10.33 -13.67 -0.59
CA THR A 247 9.56 -14.76 -1.25
C THR A 247 9.95 -14.98 -2.71
N PRO A 248 10.07 -13.96 -3.59
CA PRO A 248 10.53 -14.18 -4.95
C PRO A 248 11.95 -14.76 -5.00
N LEU A 249 12.85 -14.31 -4.13
CA LEU A 249 14.22 -14.79 -4.05
C LEU A 249 14.28 -16.24 -3.52
N GLN A 250 13.50 -16.57 -2.51
CA GLN A 250 13.40 -17.93 -1.98
C GLN A 250 12.88 -18.89 -3.04
N VAL A 251 11.80 -18.52 -3.73
CA VAL A 251 11.25 -19.35 -4.83
C VAL A 251 12.30 -19.57 -5.93
N THR A 252 13.08 -18.55 -6.26
CA THR A 252 14.14 -18.66 -7.27
C THR A 252 15.27 -19.57 -6.81
N ARG A 253 15.70 -19.52 -5.54
CA ARG A 253 16.81 -20.34 -5.00
C ARG A 253 16.38 -21.78 -4.73
N THR A 254 15.19 -21.96 -4.13
CA THR A 254 14.75 -23.27 -3.62
C THR A 254 14.06 -24.13 -4.68
N PHE A 255 13.23 -23.49 -5.54
CA PHE A 255 12.40 -24.21 -6.53
C PHE A 255 12.87 -24.00 -7.98
N SER A 256 14.08 -23.45 -8.20
CA SER A 256 14.58 -23.09 -9.54
C SER A 256 13.55 -22.22 -10.31
N GLY A 257 12.98 -21.24 -9.61
CA GLY A 257 11.86 -20.45 -10.07
C GLY A 257 12.12 -19.71 -11.38
N THR A 258 11.08 -19.65 -12.19
CA THR A 258 11.00 -18.86 -13.42
C THR A 258 9.94 -17.79 -13.26
N TYR A 259 9.76 -16.90 -14.25
CA TYR A 259 8.76 -15.82 -14.20
C TYR A 259 7.34 -16.32 -13.86
N TRP A 260 6.95 -17.52 -14.33
CA TRP A 260 5.63 -18.06 -14.01
C TRP A 260 5.48 -18.43 -12.52
N HIS A 261 6.55 -18.95 -11.88
CA HIS A 261 6.51 -19.23 -10.44
C HIS A 261 6.33 -17.95 -9.64
N LEU A 262 7.05 -16.87 -10.04
CA LEU A 262 6.94 -15.56 -9.41
C LEU A 262 5.53 -14.96 -9.62
N THR A 263 4.96 -15.15 -10.81
CA THR A 263 3.57 -14.76 -11.08
C THR A 263 2.59 -15.52 -10.18
N VAL A 264 2.73 -16.83 -10.06
CA VAL A 264 1.81 -17.67 -9.26
C VAL A 264 1.82 -17.24 -7.80
N ILE A 265 2.99 -17.00 -7.19
CA ILE A 265 3.05 -16.58 -5.78
C ILE A 265 2.36 -15.24 -5.54
N GLU A 266 2.50 -14.27 -6.44
CA GLU A 266 1.81 -12.99 -6.35
C GLU A 266 0.29 -13.16 -6.49
N VAL A 267 -0.16 -13.88 -7.53
CA VAL A 267 -1.59 -14.13 -7.76
C VAL A 267 -2.24 -14.83 -6.58
N VAL A 268 -1.61 -15.89 -6.08
CA VAL A 268 -2.14 -16.69 -4.95
C VAL A 268 -2.23 -15.85 -3.68
N PHE A 269 -1.23 -15.00 -3.42
CA PHE A 269 -1.25 -14.07 -2.30
C PHE A 269 -2.39 -13.06 -2.41
N PHE A 270 -2.55 -12.40 -3.57
CA PHE A 270 -3.63 -11.43 -3.78
C PHE A 270 -5.03 -12.06 -3.79
N VAL A 271 -5.18 -13.24 -4.37
CA VAL A 271 -6.45 -14.01 -4.30
C VAL A 271 -6.76 -14.36 -2.84
N GLY A 272 -5.74 -14.73 -2.07
CA GLY A 272 -5.87 -14.92 -0.61
C GLY A 272 -6.35 -13.65 0.08
N MET A 273 -5.76 -12.48 -0.22
CA MET A 273 -6.19 -11.20 0.36
C MET A 273 -7.66 -10.88 0.01
N LEU A 274 -8.09 -11.10 -1.23
CA LEU A 274 -9.48 -10.88 -1.62
C LEU A 274 -10.44 -11.81 -0.87
N ALA A 275 -10.09 -13.09 -0.77
CA ALA A 275 -10.87 -14.06 -0.01
C ALA A 275 -10.92 -13.67 1.48
N GLY A 276 -9.80 -13.29 2.07
CA GLY A 276 -9.71 -12.81 3.45
C GLY A 276 -10.55 -11.55 3.70
N GLY A 277 -10.55 -10.61 2.77
CA GLY A 277 -11.43 -9.43 2.80
C GLY A 277 -12.90 -9.81 2.78
N GLY A 278 -13.30 -10.75 1.90
CA GLY A 278 -14.66 -11.30 1.86
C GLY A 278 -15.05 -12.02 3.15
N ILE A 279 -14.16 -12.84 3.69
CA ILE A 279 -14.38 -13.51 4.99
C ILE A 279 -14.59 -12.47 6.09
N MET A 280 -13.76 -11.42 6.16
CA MET A 280 -13.89 -10.37 7.17
C MET A 280 -15.17 -9.56 7.02
N ALA A 281 -15.63 -9.32 5.80
CA ALA A 281 -16.89 -8.62 5.54
C ALA A 281 -18.11 -9.39 6.06
N VAL A 282 -18.08 -10.73 6.03
CA VAL A 282 -19.18 -11.60 6.50
C VAL A 282 -19.04 -11.91 7.99
N TRP A 283 -17.83 -12.24 8.43
CA TRP A 283 -17.59 -12.71 9.81
C TRP A 283 -17.47 -11.55 10.81
N GLY A 284 -16.88 -10.41 10.41
CA GLY A 284 -16.65 -9.25 11.27
C GLY A 284 -15.59 -9.42 12.36
N GLY A 285 -15.02 -10.62 12.51
CA GLY A 285 -14.03 -10.94 13.55
C GLY A 285 -14.65 -11.45 14.86
N MET A 286 -13.80 -11.68 15.86
CA MET A 286 -14.19 -12.13 17.19
C MET A 286 -14.75 -10.97 18.03
N LYS A 287 -15.54 -11.28 19.07
CA LYS A 287 -16.07 -10.29 20.03
C LYS A 287 -14.98 -9.38 20.63
N ASN A 288 -13.80 -9.91 20.88
CA ASN A 288 -12.63 -9.13 21.24
C ASN A 288 -11.74 -8.97 20.00
N ARG A 289 -11.60 -7.75 19.49
CA ARG A 289 -10.83 -7.44 18.28
C ARG A 289 -9.34 -7.81 18.40
N ILE A 290 -8.78 -7.70 19.60
CA ILE A 290 -7.39 -8.12 19.88
C ILE A 290 -7.19 -9.61 19.65
N HIS A 291 -8.18 -10.45 19.96
CA HIS A 291 -8.09 -11.88 19.68
C HIS A 291 -8.09 -12.17 18.17
N THR A 292 -8.82 -11.38 17.37
CA THR A 292 -8.77 -11.51 15.92
C THR A 292 -7.39 -11.11 15.37
N VAL A 293 -6.83 -10.00 15.86
CA VAL A 293 -5.49 -9.53 15.48
C VAL A 293 -4.43 -10.59 15.86
N ALA A 294 -4.49 -11.12 17.08
CA ALA A 294 -3.54 -12.11 17.55
C ALA A 294 -3.66 -13.45 16.80
N LEU A 295 -4.89 -13.92 16.53
CA LEU A 295 -5.11 -15.13 15.74
C LEU A 295 -4.56 -14.96 14.32
N SER A 296 -4.90 -13.84 13.66
CA SER A 296 -4.42 -13.56 12.30
C SER A 296 -2.90 -13.42 12.25
N GLY A 297 -2.31 -12.72 13.23
CA GLY A 297 -0.85 -12.63 13.38
C GLY A 297 -0.22 -14.01 13.60
N GLY A 298 -0.84 -14.86 14.42
CA GLY A 298 -0.42 -16.25 14.64
C GLY A 298 -0.45 -17.08 13.35
N VAL A 299 -1.52 -16.95 12.53
CA VAL A 299 -1.61 -17.64 11.23
C VAL A 299 -0.56 -17.14 10.26
N ILE A 300 -0.30 -15.82 10.21
CA ILE A 300 0.79 -15.24 9.42
C ILE A 300 2.14 -15.81 9.88
N GLY A 301 2.38 -15.89 11.19
CA GLY A 301 3.62 -16.46 11.74
C GLY A 301 3.80 -17.92 11.42
N VAL A 302 2.76 -18.76 11.60
CA VAL A 302 2.78 -20.18 11.22
C VAL A 302 2.97 -20.35 9.72
N GLY A 303 2.28 -19.54 8.90
CA GLY A 303 2.47 -19.51 7.46
C GLY A 303 3.91 -19.18 7.07
N THR A 304 4.49 -18.11 7.67
CA THR A 304 5.88 -17.70 7.44
C THR A 304 6.87 -18.81 7.83
N LEU A 305 6.67 -19.46 8.98
CA LEU A 305 7.46 -20.62 9.40
C LEU A 305 7.35 -21.76 8.38
N ALA A 306 6.14 -22.06 7.92
CA ALA A 306 5.90 -23.11 6.93
C ALA A 306 6.60 -22.83 5.60
N LEU A 307 6.69 -21.54 5.16
CA LEU A 307 7.47 -21.18 3.98
C LEU A 307 8.96 -21.56 4.10
N GLY A 308 9.49 -21.65 5.33
CA GLY A 308 10.86 -22.12 5.58
C GLY A 308 11.04 -23.63 5.59
N VAL A 309 9.97 -24.42 5.68
CA VAL A 309 10.05 -25.89 5.89
C VAL A 309 9.50 -26.69 4.71
N VAL A 310 8.53 -26.11 3.97
CA VAL A 310 7.80 -26.85 2.93
C VAL A 310 8.68 -27.11 1.70
N PRO A 311 8.85 -28.39 1.28
CA PRO A 311 9.77 -28.75 0.21
C PRO A 311 9.18 -28.63 -1.19
N THR A 312 7.86 -28.34 -1.33
CA THR A 312 7.17 -28.30 -2.62
C THR A 312 6.65 -26.91 -2.94
N PHE A 313 6.75 -26.50 -4.21
CA PHE A 313 6.25 -25.20 -4.66
C PHE A 313 4.74 -25.01 -4.38
N TRP A 314 3.92 -26.01 -4.62
CA TRP A 314 2.48 -25.90 -4.39
C TRP A 314 2.11 -25.81 -2.90
N GLY A 315 2.84 -26.51 -2.04
CA GLY A 315 2.72 -26.34 -0.59
C GLY A 315 3.12 -24.94 -0.15
N TYR A 316 4.20 -24.40 -0.72
CA TYR A 316 4.64 -23.03 -0.51
C TYR A 316 3.56 -22.02 -0.91
N ALA A 317 2.98 -22.16 -2.12
CA ALA A 317 1.89 -21.33 -2.61
C ALA A 317 0.64 -21.40 -1.71
N LEU A 318 0.30 -22.59 -1.18
CA LEU A 318 -0.81 -22.76 -0.24
C LEU A 318 -0.61 -21.93 1.05
N PHE A 319 0.57 -22.01 1.66
CA PHE A 319 0.85 -21.23 2.86
C PHE A 319 0.91 -19.73 2.58
N LEU A 320 1.36 -19.33 1.41
CA LEU A 320 1.33 -17.94 0.97
C LEU A 320 -0.12 -17.44 0.79
N ALA A 321 -1.03 -18.27 0.27
CA ALA A 321 -2.47 -17.96 0.22
C ALA A 321 -3.06 -17.77 1.63
N LEU A 322 -2.68 -18.64 2.58
CA LEU A 322 -3.14 -18.53 3.97
C LEU A 322 -2.64 -17.24 4.64
N ILE A 323 -1.39 -16.85 4.37
CA ILE A 323 -0.87 -15.54 4.80
C ILE A 323 -1.74 -14.43 4.17
N GLY A 324 -1.99 -14.48 2.85
CA GLY A 324 -2.83 -13.51 2.15
C GLY A 324 -4.21 -13.37 2.79
N ILE A 325 -4.91 -14.48 3.08
CA ILE A 325 -6.21 -14.49 3.75
C ILE A 325 -6.15 -13.80 5.12
N SER A 326 -5.03 -13.93 5.82
CA SER A 326 -4.88 -13.41 7.18
C SER A 326 -4.59 -11.90 7.23
N ILE A 327 -4.08 -11.29 6.15
CA ILE A 327 -3.75 -9.86 6.12
C ILE A 327 -4.96 -8.95 6.39
N PRO A 328 -6.12 -9.09 5.72
CA PRO A 328 -7.31 -8.29 6.05
C PRO A 328 -7.82 -8.54 7.46
N ALA A 329 -7.75 -9.78 7.94
CA ALA A 329 -8.16 -10.14 9.30
C ALA A 329 -7.22 -9.58 10.38
N TYR A 330 -5.99 -9.25 10.04
CA TYR A 330 -5.05 -8.52 10.89
C TYR A 330 -5.28 -7.01 10.83
N ASN A 331 -5.38 -6.44 9.62
CA ASN A 331 -5.41 -4.99 9.41
C ASN A 331 -6.76 -4.36 9.78
N THR A 332 -7.89 -4.97 9.42
CA THR A 332 -9.21 -4.36 9.65
C THR A 332 -9.51 -4.17 11.13
N PRO A 333 -9.40 -5.19 12.01
CA PRO A 333 -9.62 -4.98 13.43
C PRO A 333 -8.59 -4.05 14.08
N SER A 334 -7.33 -4.06 13.59
CA SER A 334 -6.28 -3.16 14.06
C SER A 334 -6.66 -1.69 13.81
N MET A 335 -7.17 -1.38 12.62
CA MET A 335 -7.63 -0.04 12.26
C MET A 335 -8.83 0.41 13.08
N VAL A 336 -9.81 -0.49 13.25
CA VAL A 336 -11.02 -0.20 14.05
C VAL A 336 -10.67 0.03 15.51
N LEU A 337 -9.74 -0.75 16.09
CA LEU A 337 -9.27 -0.54 17.47
C LEU A 337 -8.72 0.87 17.69
N ILE A 338 -7.93 1.37 16.76
CA ILE A 338 -7.41 2.74 16.83
C ILE A 338 -8.55 3.75 16.71
N GLN A 339 -9.51 3.56 15.78
CA GLN A 339 -10.65 4.44 15.60
C GLN A 339 -11.55 4.52 16.84
N GLU A 340 -11.72 3.42 17.58
CA GLU A 340 -12.56 3.36 18.78
C GLU A 340 -11.87 3.88 20.04
N THR A 341 -10.54 3.92 20.05
CA THR A 341 -9.77 4.21 21.28
C THR A 341 -9.16 5.61 21.26
N VAL A 342 -8.86 6.14 20.09
CA VAL A 342 -8.21 7.43 19.92
C VAL A 342 -9.26 8.55 19.91
N ASP A 343 -8.98 9.65 20.63
CA ASP A 343 -9.79 10.86 20.60
C ASP A 343 -9.86 11.43 19.18
N GLU A 344 -11.04 11.91 18.76
CA GLU A 344 -11.27 12.45 17.42
C GLU A 344 -10.28 13.55 17.03
N ASN A 345 -9.89 14.42 17.99
CA ASN A 345 -8.94 15.51 17.77
C ASN A 345 -7.50 15.03 17.49
N TYR A 346 -7.15 13.81 17.87
CA TYR A 346 -5.82 13.21 17.67
C TYR A 346 -5.82 12.11 16.60
N MET A 347 -7.00 11.74 16.08
CA MET A 347 -7.17 10.64 15.13
C MET A 347 -6.21 10.75 13.94
N GLY A 348 -6.18 11.89 13.25
CA GLY A 348 -5.31 12.11 12.10
C GLY A 348 -3.82 11.99 12.43
N ARG A 349 -3.40 12.50 13.60
CA ARG A 349 -2.00 12.43 14.06
C ARG A 349 -1.56 11.01 14.40
N VAL A 350 -2.42 10.24 15.06
CA VAL A 350 -2.15 8.83 15.41
C VAL A 350 -2.12 7.96 14.16
N PHE A 351 -3.05 8.16 13.21
CA PHE A 351 -3.02 7.48 11.91
C PHE A 351 -1.80 7.86 11.09
N GLY A 352 -1.36 9.12 11.16
CA GLY A 352 -0.11 9.56 10.53
C GLY A 352 1.11 8.79 11.06
N VAL A 353 1.22 8.63 12.38
CA VAL A 353 2.30 7.81 12.99
C VAL A 353 2.15 6.33 12.63
N MET A 354 0.94 5.78 12.61
CA MET A 354 0.70 4.39 12.19
C MET A 354 1.13 4.16 10.72
N SER A 355 0.77 5.08 9.83
CA SER A 355 1.16 5.02 8.42
C SER A 355 2.68 5.12 8.25
N MET A 356 3.33 6.03 8.99
CA MET A 356 4.78 6.16 9.00
C MET A 356 5.45 4.87 9.50
N LEU A 357 4.94 4.27 10.57
CA LEU A 357 5.45 3.01 11.13
C LEU A 357 5.31 1.87 10.11
N SER A 358 4.14 1.71 9.49
CA SER A 358 3.88 0.70 8.45
C SER A 358 4.82 0.89 7.25
N SER A 359 4.98 2.13 6.80
CA SER A 359 5.82 2.44 5.63
C SER A 359 7.31 2.31 5.90
N ALA A 360 7.77 2.48 7.16
CA ALA A 360 9.18 2.42 7.52
C ALA A 360 9.64 1.02 7.95
N MET A 361 8.81 0.28 8.73
CA MET A 361 9.23 -0.99 9.33
C MET A 361 9.50 -2.08 8.31
N MET A 362 8.71 -2.17 7.25
CA MET A 362 8.93 -3.16 6.20
C MET A 362 10.24 -2.92 5.42
N PRO A 363 10.54 -1.73 4.87
CA PRO A 363 11.83 -1.45 4.27
C PRO A 363 13.01 -1.63 5.23
N LEU A 364 12.88 -1.24 6.51
CA LEU A 364 13.92 -1.48 7.51
C LEU A 364 14.18 -2.98 7.71
N GLY A 365 13.10 -3.78 7.79
CA GLY A 365 13.21 -5.24 7.82
C GLY A 365 13.92 -5.78 6.57
N MET A 366 13.56 -5.28 5.38
CA MET A 366 14.21 -5.69 4.15
C MET A 366 15.71 -5.29 4.11
N MET A 367 16.05 -4.07 4.54
CA MET A 367 17.45 -3.63 4.64
C MET A 367 18.28 -4.53 5.57
N PHE A 368 17.67 -5.08 6.61
CA PHE A 368 18.31 -6.00 7.52
C PHE A 368 18.36 -7.43 6.95
N PHE A 369 17.20 -8.00 6.60
CA PHE A 369 17.11 -9.41 6.21
C PHE A 369 17.62 -9.68 4.80
N GLY A 370 17.61 -8.71 3.89
CA GLY A 370 18.10 -8.88 2.53
C GLY A 370 19.58 -9.28 2.47
N PRO A 371 20.50 -8.46 3.00
CA PRO A 371 21.92 -8.84 3.07
C PRO A 371 22.18 -10.08 3.94
N VAL A 372 21.40 -10.31 4.99
CA VAL A 372 21.48 -11.49 5.84
C VAL A 372 21.15 -12.76 5.04
N SER A 373 20.19 -12.68 4.09
CA SER A 373 19.81 -13.81 3.23
C SER A 373 20.89 -14.26 2.24
N ASP A 374 21.94 -13.46 2.07
CA ASP A 374 23.11 -13.86 1.27
C ASP A 374 24.15 -14.65 2.09
N ARG A 375 24.03 -14.65 3.43
CA ARG A 375 24.92 -15.37 4.36
C ARG A 375 24.25 -16.52 5.06
N ILE A 376 22.95 -16.43 5.28
CA ILE A 376 22.12 -17.43 5.97
C ILE A 376 21.03 -17.89 5.00
N ALA A 377 20.76 -19.19 4.93
CA ALA A 377 19.68 -19.71 4.10
C ALA A 377 18.33 -19.04 4.47
N ILE A 378 17.58 -18.63 3.44
CA ILE A 378 16.32 -17.89 3.61
C ILE A 378 15.33 -18.70 4.44
N GLU A 379 15.35 -20.02 4.31
CA GLU A 379 14.53 -20.96 5.08
C GLU A 379 14.67 -20.72 6.59
N TRP A 380 15.90 -20.54 7.09
CA TRP A 380 16.13 -20.23 8.51
C TRP A 380 15.61 -18.87 8.91
N ILE A 381 15.73 -17.86 8.02
CA ILE A 381 15.16 -16.53 8.28
C ILE A 381 13.64 -16.64 8.43
N MET A 382 12.97 -17.37 7.51
CA MET A 382 11.52 -17.59 7.57
C MET A 382 11.09 -18.33 8.83
N ILE A 383 11.84 -19.40 9.23
CA ILE A 383 11.55 -20.17 10.43
C ILE A 383 11.66 -19.28 11.67
N VAL A 384 12.80 -18.58 11.84
CA VAL A 384 13.04 -17.75 13.02
C VAL A 384 12.05 -16.61 13.12
N THR A 385 11.82 -15.87 12.03
CA THR A 385 10.86 -14.76 12.03
C THR A 385 9.42 -15.25 12.21
N GLY A 386 9.05 -16.38 11.58
CA GLY A 386 7.75 -17.01 11.78
C GLY A 386 7.50 -17.41 13.24
N VAL A 387 8.47 -18.05 13.88
CA VAL A 387 8.39 -18.38 15.33
C VAL A 387 8.23 -17.12 16.19
N LEU A 388 9.04 -16.08 15.92
CA LEU A 388 8.94 -14.82 16.66
C LEU A 388 7.58 -14.13 16.47
N VAL A 389 7.01 -14.15 15.28
CA VAL A 389 5.66 -13.61 15.03
C VAL A 389 4.59 -14.41 15.78
N VAL A 390 4.70 -15.75 15.83
CA VAL A 390 3.77 -16.59 16.62
C VAL A 390 3.87 -16.25 18.11
N LEU A 391 5.09 -16.16 18.64
CA LEU A 391 5.31 -15.83 20.05
C LEU A 391 4.79 -14.43 20.40
N LEU A 392 5.04 -13.44 19.55
CA LEU A 392 4.53 -12.08 19.74
C LEU A 392 3.00 -12.04 19.66
N SER A 393 2.39 -12.75 18.72
CA SER A 393 0.93 -12.85 18.60
C SER A 393 0.31 -13.51 19.85
N GLY A 394 0.97 -14.52 20.42
CA GLY A 394 0.62 -15.08 21.71
C GLY A 394 0.78 -14.07 22.84
N GLY A 395 1.86 -13.28 22.82
CA GLY A 395 2.11 -12.22 23.81
C GLY A 395 1.03 -11.14 23.81
N VAL A 396 0.47 -10.81 22.64
CA VAL A 396 -0.65 -9.86 22.52
C VAL A 396 -1.89 -10.34 23.31
N ILE A 397 -2.17 -11.64 23.33
CA ILE A 397 -3.29 -12.22 24.10
C ILE A 397 -2.99 -12.19 25.61
N LEU A 398 -1.73 -12.30 26.00
CA LEU A 398 -1.31 -12.27 27.41
C LEU A 398 -1.25 -10.85 27.98
N ASP A 399 -1.17 -9.83 27.11
CA ASP A 399 -1.15 -8.43 27.54
C ASP A 399 -2.56 -7.97 27.96
N ARG A 400 -2.74 -7.82 29.29
CA ARG A 400 -4.02 -7.42 29.89
C ARG A 400 -4.49 -6.05 29.41
N VAL A 401 -3.56 -5.15 29.08
CA VAL A 401 -3.90 -3.79 28.59
C VAL A 401 -4.52 -3.86 27.21
N LEU A 402 -3.92 -4.65 26.31
CA LEU A 402 -4.42 -4.85 24.96
C LEU A 402 -5.78 -5.57 24.97
N VAL A 403 -5.88 -6.68 25.71
CA VAL A 403 -7.11 -7.47 25.78
C VAL A 403 -8.27 -6.69 26.40
N ALA A 404 -8.00 -5.85 27.40
CA ALA A 404 -9.04 -4.99 28.01
C ALA A 404 -9.61 -3.97 27.03
N ALA A 405 -8.74 -3.34 26.22
CA ALA A 405 -9.14 -2.36 25.22
C ALA A 405 -9.86 -2.99 24.01
N GLY A 406 -9.56 -4.24 23.68
CA GLY A 406 -10.19 -4.96 22.55
C GLY A 406 -11.64 -5.40 22.80
N LYS A 407 -12.16 -5.27 24.00
CA LYS A 407 -13.58 -5.54 24.29
C LYS A 407 -14.42 -4.42 23.69
N GLN A 408 -15.38 -4.77 22.85
CA GLN A 408 -16.34 -3.81 22.30
C GLN A 408 -16.99 -3.04 23.48
N LYS A 409 -16.93 -1.70 23.42
CA LYS A 409 -17.78 -0.89 24.29
C LYS A 409 -19.23 -1.18 23.87
N VAL A 410 -19.97 -1.88 24.72
CA VAL A 410 -21.44 -2.01 24.56
C VAL A 410 -21.96 -0.58 24.49
N PRO A 411 -22.73 -0.18 23.46
CA PRO A 411 -23.38 1.11 23.48
C PRO A 411 -24.23 1.15 24.75
N VAL A 412 -23.92 2.07 25.66
CA VAL A 412 -24.81 2.36 26.78
C VAL A 412 -26.12 2.77 26.12
N ALA A 413 -27.16 1.94 26.29
CA ALA A 413 -28.49 2.31 25.89
C ALA A 413 -28.75 3.68 26.53
N VAL A 414 -28.96 4.71 25.70
CA VAL A 414 -29.39 6.00 26.20
C VAL A 414 -30.70 5.69 26.92
N GLU A 415 -30.67 5.74 28.25
CA GLU A 415 -31.88 5.70 29.05
C GLU A 415 -32.78 6.82 28.48
N ALA A 416 -33.89 6.42 27.90
CA ALA A 416 -34.88 7.35 27.43
C ALA A 416 -35.24 8.25 28.60
N GLU A 417 -34.98 9.54 28.48
CA GLU A 417 -35.46 10.53 29.45
C GLU A 417 -36.93 10.27 29.64
N PRO A 418 -37.41 10.22 30.90
CA PRO A 418 -38.84 10.07 31.17
C PRO A 418 -39.55 11.25 30.51
N GLN A 419 -40.46 10.99 29.60
CA GLN A 419 -41.36 11.99 29.08
C GLN A 419 -42.10 12.59 30.29
N GLU A 420 -41.80 13.82 30.64
CA GLU A 420 -42.65 14.61 31.54
C GLU A 420 -44.03 14.67 30.90
N GLU A 421 -44.94 13.87 31.43
CA GLU A 421 -46.38 14.03 31.19
C GLU A 421 -46.76 15.43 31.64
N GLY A 422 -46.88 16.31 30.67
CA GLY A 422 -47.45 17.65 30.89
C GLY A 422 -48.86 17.53 31.42
N SER A 423 -49.02 17.74 32.71
CA SER A 423 -50.29 17.98 33.34
C SER A 423 -50.82 19.35 32.86
N GLU A 424 -51.56 19.37 31.78
CA GLU A 424 -52.58 20.40 31.54
C GLU A 424 -53.83 20.03 32.31
N SER A 425 -53.96 20.55 33.53
CA SER A 425 -55.25 20.67 34.16
C SER A 425 -55.65 22.14 34.26
N GLU A 426 -56.72 22.46 33.58
CA GLU A 426 -57.73 23.41 33.94
C GLU A 426 -57.34 24.77 34.58
N ARG A 427 -57.68 25.87 33.91
CA ARG A 427 -58.65 26.87 34.45
C ARG A 427 -58.97 27.99 33.47
N HIS A 428 -60.32 28.06 33.25
CA HIS A 428 -61.16 29.25 32.86
C HIS A 428 -60.87 29.98 31.54
#